data_d40994c4fe58484d332f223be90bb342
#
_entry.id   d40994c4fe58484d332f223be90bb342
#
_cell.length_a   1.000
_cell.length_b   1.000
_cell.length_c   1.000
_cell.angle_alpha   90.00
_cell.angle_beta   90.00
_cell.angle_gamma   90.00
#
_symmetry.space_group_name_H-M   'P 1'
#
loop_
_entity.id
_entity.type
_entity.pdbx_description
1 polymer ?
#
loop_
_entity_poly.entity_id
_entity_poly.type
_entity_poly.pdbx_seq_one_letter_code
_entity_poly.pdbx_strand_id
1 'polypeptide(L)'
;IDLLRVSEHLTALVIEVAFASGLLAADATDGWLPTTAYDRWLSIDDASRWTLLAQAWRDMARAPHVVGGDGGDRINSLTSAVERGFINPLRISLLDIYLGLDDGATTSAAIITDHLDWHRPRRSSMVRAAAVSAVLDEAATLGITALGSLTSFGRAVAKGDDPTKVLGSLLPNPVDHVIVQADLTALAPGRLAANQRRTMAVIADVESTGAATTYRFTENSIRRAL
;
A
#
# COMPACT_ATOMS: atom_id res chain seq x y z
N ILE A 1 -0.96 -15.86 -3.15
CA ILE A 1 -0.92 -15.97 -1.68
C ILE A 1 0.28 -16.83 -1.28
N ASP A 2 0.35 -18.08 -1.72
CA ASP A 2 1.45 -19.00 -1.37
C ASP A 2 2.82 -18.49 -1.84
N LEU A 3 2.90 -17.87 -3.00
CA LEU A 3 4.13 -17.30 -3.54
C LEU A 3 4.66 -16.12 -2.72
N LEU A 4 3.76 -15.25 -2.23
CA LEU A 4 4.14 -14.04 -1.50
C LEU A 4 4.24 -14.25 0.02
N ARG A 5 3.74 -15.37 0.55
CA ARG A 5 3.70 -15.70 1.99
C ARG A 5 3.04 -14.61 2.84
N VAL A 6 2.03 -13.94 2.30
CA VAL A 6 1.24 -12.89 2.95
C VAL A 6 -0.22 -13.32 3.06
N SER A 7 -0.98 -12.66 3.94
CA SER A 7 -2.40 -12.95 4.13
C SER A 7 -3.23 -12.62 2.87
N GLU A 8 -4.38 -13.27 2.72
CA GLU A 8 -5.34 -12.97 1.64
C GLU A 8 -5.78 -11.50 1.69
N HIS A 9 -6.04 -10.98 2.87
CA HIS A 9 -6.42 -9.58 3.11
C HIS A 9 -5.35 -8.59 2.63
N LEU A 10 -4.07 -8.82 2.96
CA LEU A 10 -2.99 -7.96 2.50
C LEU A 10 -2.81 -8.06 0.99
N THR A 11 -2.93 -9.26 0.43
CA THR A 11 -2.89 -9.47 -1.02
C THR A 11 -4.00 -8.69 -1.73
N ALA A 12 -5.24 -8.79 -1.22
CA ALA A 12 -6.38 -8.05 -1.75
C ALA A 12 -6.16 -6.53 -1.68
N LEU A 13 -5.71 -6.02 -0.53
CA LEU A 13 -5.41 -4.59 -0.36
C LEU A 13 -4.39 -4.10 -1.38
N VAL A 14 -3.26 -4.81 -1.53
CA VAL A 14 -2.20 -4.43 -2.46
C VAL A 14 -2.69 -4.42 -3.91
N ILE A 15 -3.43 -5.45 -4.32
CA ILE A 15 -3.96 -5.57 -5.68
C ILE A 15 -4.98 -4.47 -5.98
N GLU A 16 -5.93 -4.23 -5.07
CA GLU A 16 -6.98 -3.23 -5.26
C GLU A 16 -6.43 -1.80 -5.26
N VAL A 17 -5.45 -1.50 -4.40
CA VAL A 17 -4.76 -0.20 -4.40
C VAL A 17 -3.93 -0.02 -5.66
N ALA A 18 -3.20 -1.05 -6.12
CA ALA A 18 -2.45 -0.99 -7.37
C ALA A 18 -3.35 -0.73 -8.57
N PHE A 19 -4.51 -1.39 -8.62
CA PHE A 19 -5.51 -1.15 -9.66
C PHE A 19 -6.08 0.28 -9.59
N ALA A 20 -6.50 0.72 -8.39
CA ALA A 20 -7.02 2.07 -8.19
C ALA A 20 -6.00 3.17 -8.52
N SER A 21 -4.69 2.87 -8.36
CA SER A 21 -3.59 3.76 -8.73
C SER A 21 -3.27 3.75 -10.24
N GLY A 22 -3.97 2.95 -11.05
CA GLY A 22 -3.69 2.79 -12.48
C GLY A 22 -2.40 2.02 -12.79
N LEU A 23 -1.83 1.29 -11.82
CA LEU A 23 -0.62 0.48 -12.02
C LEU A 23 -0.92 -0.87 -12.67
N LEU A 24 -2.17 -1.33 -12.62
CA LEU A 24 -2.68 -2.55 -13.22
C LEU A 24 -3.83 -2.23 -14.16
N ALA A 25 -3.93 -2.96 -15.27
CA ALA A 25 -5.05 -2.91 -16.19
C ALA A 25 -5.39 -4.31 -16.70
N ALA A 26 -6.66 -4.50 -17.08
CA ALA A 26 -7.09 -5.72 -17.75
C ALA A 26 -6.46 -5.81 -19.13
N ASP A 27 -6.04 -7.00 -19.51
CA ASP A 27 -5.60 -7.35 -20.86
C ASP A 27 -6.79 -7.85 -21.71
N ALA A 28 -6.62 -7.81 -23.03
CA ALA A 28 -7.61 -8.31 -23.99
C ALA A 28 -7.91 -9.82 -23.87
N THR A 29 -7.07 -10.57 -23.12
CA THR A 29 -7.18 -12.02 -22.91
C THR A 29 -7.66 -12.39 -21.50
N ASP A 30 -8.42 -11.50 -20.84
CA ASP A 30 -8.90 -11.64 -19.45
C ASP A 30 -7.79 -11.78 -18.39
N GLY A 31 -6.57 -11.37 -18.74
CA GLY A 31 -5.43 -11.27 -17.82
C GLY A 31 -5.32 -9.89 -17.18
N TRP A 32 -4.37 -9.76 -16.24
CA TRP A 32 -4.02 -8.50 -15.61
C TRP A 32 -2.54 -8.22 -15.83
N LEU A 33 -2.23 -7.03 -16.33
CA LEU A 33 -0.87 -6.63 -16.67
C LEU A 33 -0.51 -5.30 -16.00
N PRO A 34 0.77 -5.11 -15.63
CA PRO A 34 1.30 -3.81 -15.26
C PRO A 34 1.15 -2.82 -16.43
N THR A 35 0.78 -1.60 -16.11
CA THR A 35 0.68 -0.52 -17.09
C THR A 35 2.01 0.22 -17.26
N THR A 36 2.12 1.12 -18.24
CA THR A 36 3.27 2.03 -18.35
C THR A 36 3.39 2.99 -17.15
N ALA A 37 2.30 3.21 -16.38
CA ALA A 37 2.36 3.95 -15.14
C ALA A 37 3.14 3.19 -14.05
N TYR A 38 3.14 1.86 -14.07
CA TYR A 38 3.94 1.03 -13.18
C TYR A 38 5.44 1.26 -13.39
N ASP A 39 5.91 1.34 -14.64
CA ASP A 39 7.33 1.62 -14.93
C ASP A 39 7.76 3.00 -14.42
N ARG A 40 6.90 4.00 -14.57
CA ARG A 40 7.12 5.34 -14.01
C ARG A 40 7.15 5.30 -12.49
N TRP A 41 6.19 4.61 -11.88
CA TRP A 41 6.12 4.44 -10.43
C TRP A 41 7.39 3.75 -9.87
N LEU A 42 7.96 2.78 -10.57
CA LEU A 42 9.24 2.16 -10.20
C LEU A 42 10.42 3.12 -10.26
N SER A 43 10.34 4.20 -11.07
CA SER A 43 11.44 5.14 -11.29
C SER A 43 11.48 6.32 -10.33
N ILE A 44 10.40 6.59 -9.60
CA ILE A 44 10.33 7.69 -8.63
C ILE A 44 10.80 7.26 -7.24
N ASP A 45 11.05 8.23 -6.36
CA ASP A 45 11.43 7.98 -4.97
C ASP A 45 10.30 7.31 -4.16
N ASP A 46 10.66 6.75 -3.01
CA ASP A 46 9.72 5.91 -2.27
C ASP A 46 8.65 6.73 -1.54
N ALA A 47 8.91 7.99 -1.17
CA ALA A 47 7.88 8.85 -0.60
C ALA A 47 6.81 9.17 -1.66
N SER A 48 7.23 9.50 -2.89
CA SER A 48 6.34 9.71 -4.03
C SER A 48 5.57 8.44 -4.41
N ARG A 49 6.23 7.27 -4.37
CA ARG A 49 5.59 5.97 -4.62
C ARG A 49 4.49 5.67 -3.62
N TRP A 50 4.78 5.88 -2.34
CA TRP A 50 3.81 5.67 -1.27
C TRP A 50 2.65 6.66 -1.37
N THR A 51 2.95 7.95 -1.62
CA THR A 51 1.95 9.01 -1.77
C THR A 51 0.88 8.63 -2.80
N LEU A 52 1.30 8.16 -3.97
CA LEU A 52 0.39 7.74 -5.03
C LEU A 52 -0.55 6.61 -4.55
N LEU A 53 -0.02 5.62 -3.84
CA LEU A 53 -0.83 4.51 -3.33
C LEU A 53 -1.78 4.96 -2.22
N ALA A 54 -1.30 5.80 -1.29
CA ALA A 54 -2.11 6.28 -0.17
C ALA A 54 -3.27 7.19 -0.62
N GLN A 55 -3.04 8.05 -1.59
CA GLN A 55 -4.09 8.89 -2.20
C GLN A 55 -5.11 8.03 -2.95
N ALA A 56 -4.65 7.05 -3.74
CA ALA A 56 -5.54 6.13 -4.43
C ALA A 56 -6.40 5.32 -3.44
N TRP A 57 -5.82 4.83 -2.34
CA TRP A 57 -6.56 4.15 -1.28
C TRP A 57 -7.64 5.05 -0.67
N ARG A 58 -7.30 6.30 -0.36
CA ARG A 58 -8.25 7.28 0.21
C ARG A 58 -9.46 7.47 -0.69
N ASP A 59 -9.23 7.56 -2.00
CA ASP A 59 -10.24 8.00 -2.96
C ASP A 59 -10.99 6.84 -3.65
N MET A 60 -10.48 5.60 -3.58
CA MET A 60 -11.10 4.46 -4.25
C MET A 60 -12.43 4.04 -3.60
N ALA A 61 -13.40 3.63 -4.43
CA ALA A 61 -14.68 3.04 -4.00
C ALA A 61 -14.60 1.51 -3.77
N ARG A 62 -13.40 0.94 -3.85
CA ARG A 62 -13.16 -0.50 -3.74
C ARG A 62 -12.94 -0.91 -2.28
N ALA A 63 -13.47 -2.07 -1.90
CA ALA A 63 -13.49 -2.60 -0.54
C ALA A 63 -12.69 -3.92 -0.46
N PRO A 64 -11.35 -3.88 -0.30
CA PRO A 64 -10.51 -5.09 -0.29
C PRO A 64 -10.96 -6.18 0.68
N HIS A 65 -11.55 -5.78 1.80
CA HIS A 65 -12.01 -6.68 2.84
C HIS A 65 -13.17 -7.62 2.46
N VAL A 66 -13.87 -7.38 1.35
CA VAL A 66 -14.93 -8.29 0.88
C VAL A 66 -14.38 -9.42 0.01
N VAL A 67 -13.11 -9.37 -0.37
CA VAL A 67 -12.46 -10.43 -1.15
C VAL A 67 -12.38 -11.72 -0.34
N GLY A 68 -12.67 -12.84 -0.97
CA GLY A 68 -12.79 -14.15 -0.32
C GLY A 68 -14.23 -14.44 0.10
N GLY A 69 -14.89 -13.53 0.83
CA GLY A 69 -16.27 -13.60 1.28
C GLY A 69 -16.55 -14.72 2.30
N ASP A 70 -17.47 -14.45 3.23
CA ASP A 70 -17.97 -15.44 4.18
C ASP A 70 -19.37 -15.92 3.75
N GLY A 71 -19.52 -17.20 3.39
CA GLY A 71 -20.81 -17.88 3.31
C GLY A 71 -21.66 -17.63 2.05
N GLY A 72 -21.10 -17.03 0.99
CA GLY A 72 -21.74 -16.82 -0.32
C GLY A 72 -20.80 -17.16 -1.48
N ASP A 73 -21.11 -16.68 -2.67
CA ASP A 73 -20.19 -16.77 -3.81
C ASP A 73 -18.89 -16.04 -3.49
N ARG A 74 -17.76 -16.70 -3.75
CA ARG A 74 -16.43 -16.13 -3.52
C ARG A 74 -16.24 -14.87 -4.35
N ILE A 75 -15.96 -13.75 -3.71
CA ILE A 75 -15.62 -12.48 -4.36
C ILE A 75 -14.14 -12.48 -4.69
N ASN A 76 -13.81 -12.36 -5.97
CA ASN A 76 -12.42 -12.25 -6.41
C ASN A 76 -12.00 -10.77 -6.50
N SER A 77 -10.70 -10.50 -6.24
CA SER A 77 -10.11 -9.18 -6.48
C SER A 77 -10.30 -8.75 -7.94
N LEU A 78 -10.28 -7.44 -8.16
CA LEU A 78 -10.35 -6.79 -9.46
C LEU A 78 -11.70 -6.94 -10.19
N THR A 79 -12.69 -7.58 -9.58
CA THR A 79 -14.06 -7.64 -10.10
C THR A 79 -14.87 -6.43 -9.67
N SER A 80 -15.98 -6.14 -10.34
CA SER A 80 -16.94 -5.11 -9.94
C SER A 80 -17.62 -5.42 -8.60
N ALA A 81 -17.64 -6.70 -8.21
CA ALA A 81 -18.19 -7.15 -6.92
C ALA A 81 -17.42 -6.59 -5.70
N VAL A 82 -16.21 -6.07 -5.87
CA VAL A 82 -15.44 -5.40 -4.81
C VAL A 82 -15.87 -3.94 -4.62
N GLU A 83 -16.55 -3.33 -5.58
CA GLU A 83 -16.99 -1.95 -5.50
C GLU A 83 -18.14 -1.78 -4.49
N ARG A 84 -18.00 -0.79 -3.61
CA ARG A 84 -18.98 -0.42 -2.59
C ARG A 84 -19.08 1.11 -2.52
N GLY A 85 -20.14 1.67 -3.04
CA GLY A 85 -20.35 3.13 -3.09
C GLY A 85 -20.28 3.84 -1.74
N PHE A 86 -20.41 3.11 -0.63
CA PHE A 86 -20.31 3.68 0.71
C PHE A 86 -18.90 3.70 1.28
N ILE A 87 -17.92 2.99 0.67
CA ILE A 87 -16.60 2.77 1.29
C ILE A 87 -15.72 4.03 1.22
N ASN A 88 -15.72 4.75 0.10
CA ASN A 88 -14.99 6.02 0.01
C ASN A 88 -15.55 7.07 0.99
N PRO A 89 -16.88 7.35 1.05
CA PRO A 89 -17.43 8.23 2.10
C PRO A 89 -17.13 7.76 3.51
N LEU A 90 -17.03 6.45 3.75
CA LEU A 90 -16.65 5.91 5.06
C LEU A 90 -15.18 6.24 5.38
N ARG A 91 -14.23 6.00 4.46
CA ARG A 91 -12.82 6.36 4.65
C ARG A 91 -12.65 7.84 4.98
N ILE A 92 -13.28 8.71 4.20
CA ILE A 92 -13.24 10.16 4.46
C ILE A 92 -13.79 10.49 5.84
N SER A 93 -14.96 9.94 6.21
CA SER A 93 -15.55 10.19 7.54
C SER A 93 -14.64 9.68 8.68
N LEU A 94 -13.97 8.54 8.51
CA LEU A 94 -13.02 8.02 9.49
C LEU A 94 -11.80 8.95 9.63
N LEU A 95 -11.23 9.38 8.53
CA LEU A 95 -10.10 10.31 8.51
C LEU A 95 -10.48 11.68 9.12
N ASP A 96 -11.68 12.17 8.86
CA ASP A 96 -12.21 13.42 9.45
C ASP A 96 -12.36 13.30 10.98
N ILE A 97 -12.82 12.15 11.50
CA ILE A 97 -12.85 11.89 12.94
C ILE A 97 -11.45 12.00 13.55
N TYR A 98 -10.45 11.35 12.93
CA TYR A 98 -9.06 11.46 13.39
C TYR A 98 -8.51 12.88 13.32
N LEU A 99 -8.87 13.66 12.28
CA LEU A 99 -8.45 15.07 12.16
C LEU A 99 -9.05 15.96 13.26
N GLY A 100 -10.22 15.60 13.78
CA GLY A 100 -10.87 16.30 14.89
C GLY A 100 -10.33 15.96 16.27
N LEU A 101 -9.45 14.94 16.39
CA LEU A 101 -8.80 14.61 17.66
C LEU A 101 -7.60 15.53 17.90
N ASP A 102 -7.32 15.77 19.20
CA ASP A 102 -6.10 16.47 19.61
C ASP A 102 -4.85 15.70 19.18
N ASP A 103 -3.72 16.42 19.01
CA ASP A 103 -2.47 15.80 18.60
C ASP A 103 -2.02 14.77 19.64
N GLY A 104 -1.76 13.54 19.14
CA GLY A 104 -1.38 12.40 19.99
C GLY A 104 -2.55 11.68 20.65
N ALA A 105 -3.78 12.16 20.52
CA ALA A 105 -4.94 11.43 21.00
C ALA A 105 -5.14 10.15 20.16
N THR A 106 -5.55 9.08 20.84
CA THR A 106 -5.78 7.78 20.25
C THR A 106 -7.26 7.43 20.28
N THR A 107 -7.69 6.63 19.31
CA THR A 107 -9.06 6.12 19.26
C THR A 107 -9.06 4.66 18.81
N SER A 108 -10.21 4.00 18.94
CA SER A 108 -10.40 2.60 18.59
C SER A 108 -11.58 2.44 17.61
N ALA A 109 -11.63 1.29 16.94
CA ALA A 109 -12.74 0.96 16.05
C ALA A 109 -14.10 1.03 16.74
N ALA A 110 -14.18 0.62 18.01
CA ALA A 110 -15.41 0.69 18.81
C ALA A 110 -15.87 2.13 19.00
N ILE A 111 -14.98 3.02 19.48
CA ILE A 111 -15.29 4.46 19.71
C ILE A 111 -15.71 5.13 18.40
N ILE A 112 -15.01 4.85 17.32
CA ILE A 112 -15.36 5.39 15.99
C ILE A 112 -16.71 4.89 15.52
N THR A 113 -17.00 3.61 15.69
CA THR A 113 -18.30 3.02 15.31
C THR A 113 -19.43 3.67 16.11
N ASP A 114 -19.28 3.80 17.42
CA ASP A 114 -20.26 4.45 18.29
C ASP A 114 -20.49 5.90 17.87
N HIS A 115 -19.42 6.64 17.57
CA HIS A 115 -19.52 8.02 17.07
C HIS A 115 -20.30 8.12 15.75
N LEU A 116 -20.01 7.21 14.80
CA LEU A 116 -20.71 7.18 13.52
C LEU A 116 -22.19 6.77 13.67
N ASP A 117 -22.49 5.85 14.59
CA ASP A 117 -23.86 5.40 14.86
C ASP A 117 -24.68 6.48 15.54
N TRP A 118 -24.08 7.27 16.44
CA TRP A 118 -24.70 8.43 17.03
C TRP A 118 -25.11 9.49 15.98
N HIS A 119 -24.22 9.77 15.03
CA HIS A 119 -24.48 10.79 13.99
C HIS A 119 -25.37 10.29 12.84
N ARG A 120 -25.45 8.98 12.61
CA ARG A 120 -26.23 8.39 11.51
C ARG A 120 -26.93 7.10 11.96
N PRO A 121 -27.86 7.15 12.93
CA PRO A 121 -28.44 5.96 13.57
C PRO A 121 -29.20 5.04 12.59
N ARG A 122 -29.79 5.59 11.51
CA ARG A 122 -30.51 4.79 10.50
C ARG A 122 -29.60 3.92 9.63
N ARG A 123 -28.28 4.04 9.75
CA ARG A 123 -27.29 3.28 8.98
C ARG A 123 -26.45 2.36 9.86
N SER A 124 -26.79 2.23 11.16
CA SER A 124 -26.10 1.30 12.05
C SER A 124 -26.37 -0.14 11.60
N SER A 125 -25.30 -0.94 11.46
CA SER A 125 -25.39 -2.36 11.15
C SER A 125 -24.07 -3.06 11.43
N MET A 126 -24.10 -4.39 11.63
CA MET A 126 -22.88 -5.20 11.75
C MET A 126 -21.97 -5.09 10.52
N VAL A 127 -22.54 -4.94 9.33
CA VAL A 127 -21.79 -4.73 8.09
C VAL A 127 -20.97 -3.44 8.17
N ARG A 128 -21.50 -2.38 8.78
CA ARG A 128 -20.78 -1.12 8.97
C ARG A 128 -19.64 -1.29 9.97
N ALA A 129 -19.84 -1.95 11.09
CA ALA A 129 -18.79 -2.19 12.08
C ALA A 129 -17.63 -2.98 11.48
N ALA A 130 -17.92 -4.04 10.70
CA ALA A 130 -16.91 -4.80 9.97
C ALA A 130 -16.14 -3.92 8.96
N ALA A 131 -16.84 -3.06 8.20
CA ALA A 131 -16.22 -2.15 7.26
C ALA A 131 -15.35 -1.09 7.96
N VAL A 132 -15.77 -0.57 9.12
CA VAL A 132 -14.97 0.36 9.94
C VAL A 132 -13.67 -0.31 10.36
N SER A 133 -13.74 -1.50 10.96
CA SER A 133 -12.55 -2.26 11.36
C SER A 133 -11.61 -2.49 10.19
N ALA A 134 -12.13 -2.96 9.07
CA ALA A 134 -11.33 -3.24 7.88
C ALA A 134 -10.64 -1.97 7.32
N VAL A 135 -11.33 -0.85 7.24
CA VAL A 135 -10.73 0.41 6.76
C VAL A 135 -9.65 0.91 7.73
N LEU A 136 -9.81 0.73 9.04
CA LEU A 136 -8.78 1.08 10.02
C LEU A 136 -7.56 0.18 9.90
N ASP A 137 -7.75 -1.12 9.66
CA ASP A 137 -6.66 -2.07 9.43
C ASP A 137 -5.92 -1.78 8.11
N GLU A 138 -6.64 -1.38 7.05
CA GLU A 138 -6.07 -0.89 5.80
C GLU A 138 -5.22 0.37 6.03
N ALA A 139 -5.75 1.35 6.77
CA ALA A 139 -5.05 2.59 7.10
C ALA A 139 -3.77 2.34 7.92
N ALA A 140 -3.83 1.41 8.89
CA ALA A 140 -2.67 1.00 9.68
C ALA A 140 -1.63 0.25 8.83
N THR A 141 -2.08 -0.64 7.94
CA THR A 141 -1.21 -1.37 7.01
C THR A 141 -0.46 -0.43 6.07
N LEU A 142 -1.12 0.63 5.61
CA LEU A 142 -0.50 1.67 4.78
C LEU A 142 0.33 2.68 5.61
N GLY A 143 0.29 2.62 6.93
CA GLY A 143 0.99 3.55 7.82
C GLY A 143 0.33 4.93 7.90
N ILE A 144 -0.89 5.10 7.39
CA ILE A 144 -1.67 6.34 7.52
C ILE A 144 -2.02 6.57 8.98
N THR A 145 -2.35 5.49 9.71
CA THR A 145 -2.49 5.47 11.16
C THR A 145 -1.44 4.58 11.80
N ALA A 146 -1.06 4.90 13.03
CA ALA A 146 -0.20 4.08 13.87
C ALA A 146 -0.59 4.28 15.34
N LEU A 147 -0.61 3.19 16.13
CA LEU A 147 -0.91 3.24 17.56
C LEU A 147 -2.24 3.95 17.90
N GLY A 148 -3.23 3.85 17.00
CA GLY A 148 -4.55 4.47 17.20
C GLY A 148 -4.61 5.98 16.93
N SER A 149 -3.61 6.56 16.26
CA SER A 149 -3.56 7.98 15.86
C SER A 149 -3.12 8.15 14.42
N LEU A 150 -3.35 9.33 13.82
CA LEU A 150 -2.78 9.66 12.52
C LEU A 150 -1.27 9.86 12.62
N THR A 151 -0.53 9.32 11.66
CA THR A 151 0.87 9.71 11.44
C THR A 151 0.93 11.12 10.85
N SER A 152 2.09 11.79 10.93
CA SER A 152 2.24 13.14 10.37
C SER A 152 1.96 13.20 8.86
N PHE A 153 2.43 12.20 8.11
CA PHE A 153 2.13 12.06 6.69
C PHE A 153 0.71 11.51 6.43
N GLY A 154 0.17 10.68 7.33
CA GLY A 154 -1.24 10.26 7.29
C GLY A 154 -2.21 11.41 7.49
N ARG A 155 -1.84 12.41 8.30
CA ARG A 155 -2.62 13.65 8.47
C ARG A 155 -2.67 14.47 7.16
N ALA A 156 -1.60 14.51 6.39
CA ALA A 156 -1.61 15.14 5.07
C ALA A 156 -2.55 14.40 4.10
N VAL A 157 -2.48 13.05 4.05
CA VAL A 157 -3.42 12.24 3.26
C VAL A 157 -4.87 12.50 3.68
N ALA A 158 -5.15 12.54 4.98
CA ALA A 158 -6.50 12.78 5.48
C ALA A 158 -7.06 14.13 5.03
N LYS A 159 -6.23 15.18 5.01
CA LYS A 159 -6.60 16.51 4.51
C LYS A 159 -6.70 16.60 2.98
N GLY A 160 -6.20 15.61 2.26
CA GLY A 160 -6.06 15.66 0.80
C GLY A 160 -4.83 16.45 0.33
N ASP A 161 -3.91 16.73 1.23
CA ASP A 161 -2.62 17.38 0.94
C ASP A 161 -1.58 16.37 0.40
N ASP A 162 -0.48 16.87 -0.13
CA ASP A 162 0.65 16.06 -0.57
C ASP A 162 1.57 15.68 0.61
N PRO A 163 1.63 14.41 1.02
CA PRO A 163 2.47 13.96 2.14
C PRO A 163 3.95 13.74 1.77
N THR A 164 4.33 13.85 0.49
CA THR A 164 5.63 13.42 -0.03
C THR A 164 6.80 14.03 0.74
N LYS A 165 6.77 15.34 1.00
CA LYS A 165 7.84 16.03 1.73
C LYS A 165 7.96 15.58 3.19
N VAL A 166 6.81 15.44 3.86
CA VAL A 166 6.77 15.01 5.26
C VAL A 166 7.30 13.59 5.40
N LEU A 167 6.80 12.67 4.55
CA LEU A 167 7.26 11.30 4.55
C LEU A 167 8.74 11.20 4.15
N GLY A 168 9.17 11.92 3.12
CA GLY A 168 10.56 11.91 2.64
C GLY A 168 11.56 12.33 3.71
N SER A 169 11.19 13.27 4.61
CA SER A 169 12.05 13.69 5.72
C SER A 169 12.18 12.63 6.84
N LEU A 170 11.26 11.67 6.90
CA LEU A 170 11.25 10.59 7.90
C LEU A 170 11.91 9.30 7.38
N LEU A 171 12.00 9.14 6.07
CA LEU A 171 12.64 7.97 5.48
C LEU A 171 14.17 8.10 5.55
N PRO A 172 14.88 6.98 5.78
CA PRO A 172 16.33 6.95 5.64
C PRO A 172 16.78 7.41 4.26
N ASN A 173 17.86 8.17 4.18
CA ASN A 173 18.44 8.55 2.90
C ASN A 173 18.81 7.29 2.10
N PRO A 174 18.44 7.20 0.82
CA PRO A 174 18.83 6.09 -0.01
C PRO A 174 20.33 6.11 -0.26
N VAL A 175 20.95 4.92 -0.37
CA VAL A 175 22.34 4.77 -0.77
C VAL A 175 22.45 4.72 -2.30
N ASP A 176 23.53 5.26 -2.83
CA ASP A 176 23.79 5.39 -4.26
C ASP A 176 24.83 4.40 -4.79
N HIS A 177 25.32 3.49 -3.95
CA HIS A 177 26.37 2.55 -4.27
C HIS A 177 26.10 1.15 -3.71
N VAL A 178 26.79 0.18 -4.29
CA VAL A 178 26.89 -1.20 -3.80
C VAL A 178 28.37 -1.57 -3.61
N ILE A 179 28.65 -2.49 -2.69
CA ILE A 179 29.97 -3.04 -2.45
C ILE A 179 30.04 -4.39 -3.16
N VAL A 180 30.80 -4.46 -4.25
CA VAL A 180 31.01 -5.70 -5.00
C VAL A 180 32.04 -6.57 -4.28
N GLN A 181 31.75 -7.86 -4.14
CA GLN A 181 32.58 -8.86 -3.46
C GLN A 181 33.15 -9.89 -4.46
N ALA A 182 34.21 -10.56 -4.08
CA ALA A 182 34.93 -11.50 -4.96
C ALA A 182 34.15 -12.79 -5.27
N ASP A 183 33.10 -13.08 -4.50
CA ASP A 183 32.23 -14.25 -4.63
C ASP A 183 31.05 -14.05 -5.57
N LEU A 184 31.11 -13.03 -6.44
CA LEU A 184 30.03 -12.63 -7.35
C LEU A 184 28.78 -12.14 -6.62
N THR A 185 28.93 -11.54 -5.46
CA THR A 185 27.87 -10.83 -4.77
C THR A 185 28.09 -9.32 -4.76
N ALA A 186 27.03 -8.57 -4.54
CA ALA A 186 27.08 -7.15 -4.24
C ALA A 186 26.20 -6.84 -3.03
N LEU A 187 26.75 -6.12 -2.06
CA LEU A 187 26.04 -5.70 -0.86
C LEU A 187 25.62 -4.25 -0.99
N ALA A 188 24.32 -3.98 -0.90
CA ALA A 188 23.78 -2.65 -0.69
C ALA A 188 23.67 -2.42 0.84
N PRO A 189 24.42 -1.49 1.43
CA PRO A 189 24.45 -1.30 2.88
C PRO A 189 23.20 -0.61 3.43
N GLY A 190 22.23 -0.36 2.59
CA GLY A 190 20.95 0.25 2.89
C GLY A 190 20.05 0.21 1.68
N ARG A 191 18.96 0.98 1.71
CA ARG A 191 18.02 1.04 0.60
C ARG A 191 18.60 1.82 -0.58
N LEU A 192 18.73 1.16 -1.72
CA LEU A 192 19.25 1.79 -2.95
C LEU A 192 18.29 2.86 -3.47
N ALA A 193 18.85 3.95 -3.99
CA ALA A 193 18.12 4.91 -4.79
C ALA A 193 17.47 4.23 -6.02
N ALA A 194 16.39 4.81 -6.53
CA ALA A 194 15.53 4.17 -7.53
C ALA A 194 16.29 3.73 -8.80
N ASN A 195 17.23 4.57 -9.29
CA ASN A 195 18.05 4.27 -10.47
C ASN A 195 18.98 3.07 -10.22
N GLN A 196 19.72 3.05 -9.08
CA GLN A 196 20.62 1.95 -8.73
C GLN A 196 19.82 0.65 -8.53
N ARG A 197 18.67 0.73 -7.87
CA ARG A 197 17.78 -0.44 -7.69
C ARG A 197 17.36 -1.04 -9.03
N ARG A 198 16.98 -0.19 -10.01
CA ARG A 198 16.64 -0.65 -11.37
C ARG A 198 17.83 -1.31 -12.06
N THR A 199 19.01 -0.70 -11.98
CA THR A 199 20.22 -1.28 -12.55
C THR A 199 20.50 -2.65 -11.93
N MET A 200 20.47 -2.77 -10.61
CA MET A 200 20.69 -4.03 -9.93
C MET A 200 19.64 -5.09 -10.29
N ALA A 201 18.39 -4.72 -10.44
CA ALA A 201 17.31 -5.65 -10.85
C ALA A 201 17.52 -6.25 -12.25
N VAL A 202 18.24 -5.54 -13.14
CA VAL A 202 18.59 -6.03 -14.48
C VAL A 202 19.78 -6.97 -14.44
N ILE A 203 20.86 -6.61 -13.70
CA ILE A 203 22.15 -7.28 -13.77
C ILE A 203 22.39 -8.35 -12.70
N ALA A 204 21.56 -8.41 -11.66
CA ALA A 204 21.72 -9.35 -10.54
C ALA A 204 20.38 -9.82 -9.99
N ASP A 205 20.40 -10.94 -9.29
CA ASP A 205 19.23 -11.48 -8.60
C ASP A 205 19.33 -11.17 -7.10
N VAL A 206 18.21 -10.88 -6.42
CA VAL A 206 18.19 -10.64 -4.97
C VAL A 206 18.39 -11.98 -4.25
N GLU A 207 19.45 -12.09 -3.46
CA GLU A 207 19.76 -13.28 -2.66
C GLU A 207 19.17 -13.19 -1.25
N SER A 208 19.31 -12.03 -0.62
CA SER A 208 18.73 -11.77 0.71
C SER A 208 18.37 -10.30 0.89
N THR A 209 17.37 -10.05 1.72
CA THR A 209 16.89 -8.71 2.06
C THR A 209 16.74 -8.58 3.57
N GLY A 210 17.30 -7.49 4.14
CA GLY A 210 17.23 -7.16 5.56
C GLY A 210 17.60 -5.69 5.77
N ALA A 211 18.40 -5.40 6.78
CA ALA A 211 19.01 -4.08 6.97
C ALA A 211 19.91 -3.68 5.79
N ALA A 212 20.53 -4.66 5.16
CA ALA A 212 21.23 -4.57 3.89
C ALA A 212 20.60 -5.55 2.89
N THR A 213 20.78 -5.31 1.59
CA THR A 213 20.35 -6.24 0.53
C THR A 213 21.57 -6.83 -0.15
N THR A 214 21.61 -8.17 -0.24
CA THR A 214 22.64 -8.88 -1.00
C THR A 214 22.09 -9.27 -2.36
N TYR A 215 22.82 -8.94 -3.40
CA TYR A 215 22.55 -9.29 -4.79
C TYR A 215 23.59 -10.32 -5.23
N ARG A 216 23.17 -11.26 -6.08
CA ARG A 216 24.08 -12.26 -6.69
C ARG A 216 24.10 -12.07 -8.20
N PHE A 217 25.30 -11.97 -8.76
CA PHE A 217 25.52 -12.02 -10.20
C PHE A 217 25.53 -13.47 -10.64
N THR A 218 24.64 -13.83 -11.54
CA THR A 218 24.55 -15.16 -12.14
C THR A 218 24.77 -15.06 -13.64
N GLU A 219 25.14 -16.17 -14.31
CA GLU A 219 25.22 -16.20 -15.77
C GLU A 219 23.90 -15.74 -16.42
N ASN A 220 22.77 -16.19 -15.86
CA ASN A 220 21.45 -15.81 -16.36
C ASN A 220 21.13 -14.32 -16.18
N SER A 221 21.49 -13.73 -15.03
CA SER A 221 21.28 -12.31 -14.79
C SER A 221 22.13 -11.44 -15.70
N ILE A 222 23.37 -11.83 -15.96
CA ILE A 222 24.25 -11.12 -16.89
C ILE A 222 23.77 -11.26 -18.34
N ARG A 223 23.35 -12.44 -18.78
CA ARG A 223 22.76 -12.62 -20.13
C ARG A 223 21.49 -11.80 -20.34
N ARG A 224 20.69 -11.65 -19.30
CA ARG A 224 19.48 -10.80 -19.36
C ARG A 224 19.83 -9.32 -19.54
N ALA A 225 21.00 -8.89 -19.09
CA ALA A 225 21.44 -7.50 -19.15
C ALA A 225 22.16 -7.12 -20.46
N LEU A 226 22.60 -8.09 -21.25
CA LEU A 226 23.26 -7.93 -22.56
C LEU A 226 22.26 -7.93 -23.71
#